data_257ce9ac25121e7deed1cb15388f4a63
#
_entry.id   257ce9ac25121e7deed1cb15388f4a63
#
_cell.length_a   1.000
_cell.length_b   1.000
_cell.length_c   1.000
_cell.angle_alpha   90.00
_cell.angle_beta   90.00
_cell.angle_gamma   90.00
#
_symmetry.space_group_name_H-M   'P 1'
#
loop_
_entity.id
_entity.type
_entity.pdbx_description
1 polymer ?
#
loop_
_entity_poly.entity_id
_entity_poly.type
_entity_poly.pdbx_seq_one_letter_code
_entity_poly.pdbx_strand_id
1 'polypeptide(L)'
;MKEIVVFNGSPRMDGNTVTILDLVAQGARDNRAKVSFYTLFKMKFMACQSCFACRMQEDCVINDELREALQKVKTADAVVIGSPIYMMQMTGPVKNLYDRFFPLMDVDGRPRFGAKKVLTVYSQSIDDVHTYDSYYEYTAAMYPSFGFEWAGNIVCPNANDPESADRDAELKIRAYEAGKALALGTAGA
;
A
#
# COMPACT_ATOMS: atom_id res chain seq x y z
N MET A 1 -6.18 -15.68 -12.33
CA MET A 1 -4.84 -15.22 -11.90
C MET A 1 -5.06 -13.96 -11.11
N LYS A 2 -4.57 -13.90 -9.87
CA LYS A 2 -4.76 -12.74 -9.00
C LYS A 2 -4.00 -11.53 -9.53
N GLU A 3 -4.60 -10.35 -9.39
CA GLU A 3 -3.96 -9.07 -9.70
C GLU A 3 -3.66 -8.30 -8.41
N ILE A 4 -2.41 -7.90 -8.23
CA ILE A 4 -1.93 -7.19 -7.05
C ILE A 4 -1.31 -5.87 -7.49
N VAL A 5 -1.72 -4.79 -6.82
CA VAL A 5 -1.16 -3.46 -7.05
C VAL A 5 -0.27 -3.07 -5.89
N VAL A 6 0.96 -2.70 -6.16
CA VAL A 6 1.96 -2.30 -5.16
C VAL A 6 2.29 -0.83 -5.34
N PHE A 7 2.19 -0.06 -4.26
CA PHE A 7 2.59 1.35 -4.19
C PHE A 7 3.80 1.52 -3.29
N ASN A 8 4.88 2.03 -3.87
CA ASN A 8 6.06 2.44 -3.12
C ASN A 8 6.01 3.94 -2.83
N GLY A 9 5.91 4.28 -1.57
CA GLY A 9 5.94 5.65 -1.04
C GLY A 9 7.30 6.07 -0.49
N SER A 10 8.37 5.33 -0.79
CA SER A 10 9.74 5.74 -0.44
C SER A 10 10.37 6.56 -1.57
N PRO A 11 11.08 7.67 -1.25
CA PRO A 11 11.90 8.37 -2.23
C PRO A 11 13.20 7.61 -2.56
N ARG A 12 13.65 6.71 -1.67
CA ARG A 12 14.85 5.90 -1.87
C ARG A 12 14.50 4.65 -2.66
N MET A 13 15.24 4.41 -3.75
CA MET A 13 14.96 3.28 -4.65
C MET A 13 15.62 1.97 -4.22
N ASP A 14 16.56 2.06 -3.30
CA ASP A 14 17.37 0.98 -2.73
C ASP A 14 17.26 0.93 -1.19
N GLY A 15 16.20 1.48 -0.62
CA GLY A 15 16.02 1.54 0.83
C GLY A 15 15.09 0.45 1.37
N ASN A 16 15.04 0.32 2.68
CA ASN A 16 14.33 -0.74 3.42
C ASN A 16 12.87 -0.97 2.96
N THR A 17 12.10 0.11 2.71
CA THR A 17 10.71 -0.01 2.24
C THR A 17 10.65 -0.74 0.89
N VAL A 18 11.53 -0.40 -0.04
CA VAL A 18 11.55 -1.01 -1.39
C VAL A 18 11.97 -2.46 -1.31
N THR A 19 13.03 -2.78 -0.55
CA THR A 19 13.48 -4.16 -0.31
C THR A 19 12.32 -5.05 0.14
N ILE A 20 11.51 -4.59 1.11
CA ILE A 20 10.37 -5.37 1.60
C ILE A 20 9.28 -5.48 0.54
N LEU A 21 8.94 -4.38 -0.15
CA LEU A 21 7.93 -4.38 -1.20
C LEU A 21 8.30 -5.29 -2.37
N ASP A 22 9.59 -5.35 -2.73
CA ASP A 22 10.09 -6.23 -3.78
C ASP A 22 9.97 -7.71 -3.38
N LEU A 23 10.25 -8.05 -2.12
CA LEU A 23 10.05 -9.40 -1.59
C LEU A 23 8.57 -9.81 -1.56
N VAL A 24 7.68 -8.91 -1.15
CA VAL A 24 6.22 -9.14 -1.24
C VAL A 24 5.81 -9.36 -2.71
N ALA A 25 6.29 -8.51 -3.61
CA ALA A 25 6.00 -8.63 -5.05
C ALA A 25 6.55 -9.93 -5.64
N GLN A 26 7.74 -10.35 -5.21
CA GLN A 26 8.36 -11.62 -5.63
C GLN A 26 7.52 -12.81 -5.15
N GLY A 27 7.19 -12.88 -3.85
CA GLY A 27 6.34 -13.95 -3.31
C GLY A 27 5.01 -14.07 -4.04
N ALA A 28 4.41 -12.93 -4.43
CA ALA A 28 3.20 -12.92 -5.23
C ALA A 28 3.42 -13.45 -6.67
N ARG A 29 4.46 -13.01 -7.37
CA ARG A 29 4.77 -13.44 -8.75
C ARG A 29 5.11 -14.92 -8.82
N ASP A 30 5.90 -15.44 -7.88
CA ASP A 30 6.29 -16.86 -7.81
C ASP A 30 5.05 -17.77 -7.62
N ASN A 31 3.98 -17.20 -7.06
CA ASN A 31 2.69 -17.88 -6.91
C ASN A 31 1.64 -17.42 -7.94
N ARG A 32 2.12 -17.06 -9.15
CA ARG A 32 1.31 -16.78 -10.35
C ARG A 32 0.38 -15.56 -10.25
N ALA A 33 0.64 -14.60 -9.35
CA ALA A 33 -0.07 -13.32 -9.39
C ALA A 33 0.57 -12.38 -10.41
N LYS A 34 -0.26 -11.55 -11.03
CA LYS A 34 0.19 -10.40 -11.83
C LYS A 34 0.39 -9.21 -10.89
N VAL A 35 1.58 -8.64 -10.86
CA VAL A 35 1.92 -7.52 -9.98
C VAL A 35 2.18 -6.26 -10.79
N SER A 36 1.43 -5.20 -10.50
CA SER A 36 1.67 -3.84 -10.99
C SER A 36 2.33 -3.03 -9.89
N PHE A 37 3.54 -2.51 -10.15
CA PHE A 37 4.34 -1.78 -9.14
C PHE A 37 4.47 -0.30 -9.53
N TYR A 38 4.10 0.60 -8.62
CA TYR A 38 4.12 2.04 -8.80
C TYR A 38 4.97 2.72 -7.75
N THR A 39 5.94 3.53 -8.16
CA THR A 39 6.76 4.36 -7.26
C THR A 39 6.23 5.77 -7.26
N LEU A 40 5.54 6.15 -6.18
CA LEU A 40 4.81 7.42 -6.09
C LEU A 40 5.71 8.66 -6.28
N PHE A 41 6.94 8.61 -5.79
CA PHE A 41 7.90 9.71 -5.97
C PHE A 41 8.38 9.90 -7.42
N LYS A 42 8.16 8.92 -8.31
CA LYS A 42 8.46 9.04 -9.73
C LYS A 42 7.26 9.46 -10.57
N MET A 43 6.06 9.45 -9.96
CA MET A 43 4.82 9.79 -10.64
C MET A 43 4.49 11.28 -10.49
N LYS A 44 4.01 11.88 -11.57
CA LYS A 44 3.48 13.24 -11.56
C LYS A 44 1.98 13.20 -11.32
N PHE A 45 1.56 13.43 -10.09
CA PHE A 45 0.16 13.47 -9.73
C PHE A 45 -0.14 14.54 -8.67
N MET A 46 -1.39 14.99 -8.65
CA MET A 46 -1.86 16.02 -7.73
C MET A 46 -2.58 15.41 -6.54
N ALA A 47 -2.57 16.12 -5.42
CA ALA A 47 -3.41 15.82 -4.28
C ALA A 47 -4.90 15.94 -4.64
N CYS A 48 -5.77 15.31 -3.84
CA CYS A 48 -7.21 15.48 -3.96
C CYS A 48 -7.61 16.95 -3.75
N GLN A 49 -8.43 17.49 -4.66
CA GLN A 49 -8.90 18.88 -4.59
C GLN A 49 -10.28 19.01 -3.93
N SER A 50 -10.80 17.93 -3.36
CA SER A 50 -12.11 17.93 -2.69
C SER A 50 -13.27 18.44 -3.55
N CYS A 51 -13.19 18.22 -4.86
CA CYS A 51 -14.22 18.70 -5.80
C CYS A 51 -15.50 17.85 -5.81
N PHE A 52 -15.51 16.72 -5.15
CA PHE A 52 -16.61 15.76 -5.02
C PHE A 52 -17.18 15.17 -6.32
N ALA A 53 -16.63 15.48 -7.49
CA ALA A 53 -17.11 14.94 -8.76
C ALA A 53 -17.14 13.39 -8.77
N CYS A 54 -16.17 12.75 -8.14
CA CYS A 54 -16.11 11.29 -8.01
C CYS A 54 -17.22 10.68 -7.13
N ARG A 55 -18.02 11.47 -6.44
CA ARG A 55 -19.22 10.98 -5.73
C ARG A 55 -20.34 10.68 -6.70
N MET A 56 -20.39 11.38 -7.84
CA MET A 56 -21.42 11.22 -8.88
C MET A 56 -20.97 10.28 -10.01
N GLN A 57 -19.67 9.97 -10.06
CA GLN A 57 -19.07 9.10 -11.07
C GLN A 57 -17.99 8.23 -10.43
N GLU A 58 -17.62 7.13 -11.08
CA GLU A 58 -16.66 6.17 -10.51
C GLU A 58 -15.20 6.59 -10.61
N ASP A 59 -14.91 7.69 -11.32
CA ASP A 59 -13.54 8.13 -11.60
C ASP A 59 -13.23 9.50 -10.99
N CYS A 60 -11.96 9.69 -10.66
CA CYS A 60 -11.44 11.01 -10.37
C CYS A 60 -11.35 11.84 -11.66
N VAL A 61 -11.79 13.11 -11.61
CA VAL A 61 -11.70 14.04 -12.76
C VAL A 61 -10.27 14.49 -13.04
N ILE A 62 -9.35 14.36 -12.06
CA ILE A 62 -7.95 14.73 -12.22
C ILE A 62 -7.31 13.70 -13.17
N ASN A 63 -6.85 14.19 -14.31
CA ASN A 63 -6.18 13.40 -15.33
C ASN A 63 -4.66 13.51 -15.16
N ASP A 64 -4.10 12.60 -14.37
CA ASP A 64 -2.67 12.52 -14.07
C ASP A 64 -2.20 11.05 -14.08
N GLU A 65 -0.90 10.83 -13.83
CA GLU A 65 -0.32 9.49 -13.88
C GLU A 65 -0.91 8.51 -12.85
N LEU A 66 -1.49 9.01 -11.76
CA LEU A 66 -2.13 8.17 -10.74
C LEU A 66 -3.43 7.54 -11.25
N ARG A 67 -4.08 8.13 -12.25
CA ARG A 67 -5.36 7.64 -12.78
C ARG A 67 -5.29 6.18 -13.24
N GLU A 68 -4.26 5.80 -13.98
CA GLU A 68 -4.08 4.41 -14.43
C GLU A 68 -3.96 3.44 -13.25
N ALA A 69 -3.15 3.81 -12.25
CA ALA A 69 -2.97 2.99 -11.05
C ALA A 69 -4.28 2.81 -10.28
N LEU A 70 -5.09 3.87 -10.17
CA LEU A 70 -6.41 3.80 -9.54
C LEU A 70 -7.38 2.89 -10.31
N GLN A 71 -7.34 2.87 -11.65
CA GLN A 71 -8.14 1.92 -12.43
C GLN A 71 -7.76 0.47 -12.10
N LYS A 72 -6.46 0.17 -11.97
CA LYS A 72 -6.02 -1.17 -11.57
C LYS A 72 -6.43 -1.53 -10.13
N VAL A 73 -6.46 -0.56 -9.22
CA VAL A 73 -6.95 -0.79 -7.84
C VAL A 73 -8.42 -1.23 -7.85
N LYS A 74 -9.27 -0.70 -8.75
CA LYS A 74 -10.68 -1.10 -8.82
C LYS A 74 -10.88 -2.58 -9.09
N THR A 75 -10.04 -3.19 -9.92
CA THR A 75 -10.12 -4.59 -10.33
C THR A 75 -9.15 -5.52 -9.59
N ALA A 76 -8.23 -4.97 -8.81
CA ALA A 76 -7.24 -5.75 -8.08
C ALA A 76 -7.87 -6.65 -7.01
N ASP A 77 -7.24 -7.78 -6.76
CA ASP A 77 -7.56 -8.67 -5.65
C ASP A 77 -6.90 -8.22 -4.33
N ALA A 78 -5.74 -7.56 -4.45
CA ALA A 78 -5.04 -7.01 -3.31
C ALA A 78 -4.26 -5.74 -3.66
N VAL A 79 -4.04 -4.92 -2.64
CA VAL A 79 -3.23 -3.70 -2.71
C VAL A 79 -2.15 -3.79 -1.64
N VAL A 80 -0.92 -3.43 -1.98
CA VAL A 80 0.20 -3.33 -1.04
C VAL A 80 0.69 -1.88 -1.03
N ILE A 81 0.78 -1.28 0.14
CA ILE A 81 1.18 0.12 0.29
C ILE A 81 2.36 0.23 1.23
N GLY A 82 3.51 0.65 0.70
CA GLY A 82 4.73 0.85 1.48
C GLY A 82 5.05 2.32 1.71
N SER A 83 5.46 2.65 2.93
CA SER A 83 5.89 4.00 3.31
C SER A 83 6.96 3.98 4.39
N PRO A 84 8.03 4.74 4.28
CA PRO A 84 8.78 5.09 5.48
C PRO A 84 7.94 5.99 6.39
N ILE A 85 8.19 5.93 7.69
CA ILE A 85 7.61 6.84 8.67
C ILE A 85 8.47 8.09 8.74
N TYR A 86 7.93 9.21 8.24
CA TYR A 86 8.51 10.53 8.31
C TYR A 86 7.68 11.43 9.21
N MET A 87 8.30 12.05 10.20
CA MET A 87 7.60 12.94 11.15
C MET A 87 6.33 12.29 11.72
N MET A 88 6.46 11.05 12.21
CA MET A 88 5.42 10.25 12.86
C MET A 88 4.31 9.72 11.93
N GLN A 89 4.39 9.91 10.62
CA GLN A 89 3.35 9.54 9.67
C GLN A 89 3.92 8.95 8.37
N MET A 90 3.05 8.46 7.50
CA MET A 90 3.40 8.10 6.14
C MET A 90 3.92 9.31 5.35
N THR A 91 4.62 9.05 4.26
CA THR A 91 5.09 10.14 3.37
C THR A 91 3.94 10.88 2.70
N GLY A 92 4.16 12.14 2.35
CA GLY A 92 3.17 12.98 1.66
C GLY A 92 2.56 12.34 0.40
N PRO A 93 3.35 11.73 -0.50
CA PRO A 93 2.79 11.02 -1.66
C PRO A 93 1.86 9.87 -1.30
N VAL A 94 2.12 9.12 -0.22
CA VAL A 94 1.20 8.06 0.24
C VAL A 94 -0.07 8.67 0.81
N LYS A 95 0.02 9.76 1.57
CA LYS A 95 -1.19 10.46 2.04
C LYS A 95 -2.03 10.97 0.86
N ASN A 96 -1.38 11.56 -0.15
CA ASN A 96 -2.06 11.98 -1.36
C ASN A 96 -2.73 10.81 -2.10
N LEU A 97 -2.09 9.62 -2.13
CA LEU A 97 -2.70 8.41 -2.69
C LEU A 97 -3.98 8.04 -1.93
N TYR A 98 -3.95 8.03 -0.59
CA TYR A 98 -5.13 7.73 0.22
C TYR A 98 -6.28 8.72 -0.04
N ASP A 99 -5.99 10.01 -0.14
CA ASP A 99 -7.01 11.02 -0.47
C ASP A 99 -7.59 10.81 -1.89
N ARG A 100 -6.80 10.23 -2.78
CA ARG A 100 -7.21 9.90 -4.15
C ARG A 100 -7.93 8.55 -4.26
N PHE A 101 -8.08 7.77 -3.18
CA PHE A 101 -8.96 6.59 -3.11
C PHE A 101 -10.44 6.95 -2.95
N PHE A 102 -10.78 8.22 -2.81
CA PHE A 102 -12.15 8.68 -2.64
C PHE A 102 -13.14 8.14 -3.70
N PRO A 103 -12.78 7.94 -4.99
CA PRO A 103 -13.64 7.30 -6.00
C PRO A 103 -13.98 5.83 -5.71
N LEU A 104 -13.27 5.17 -4.81
CA LEU A 104 -13.57 3.78 -4.42
C LEU A 104 -14.85 3.68 -3.57
N MET A 105 -15.36 4.82 -3.08
CA MET A 105 -16.61 4.92 -2.31
C MET A 105 -17.71 5.55 -3.15
N ASP A 106 -18.95 5.15 -2.92
CA ASP A 106 -20.15 5.80 -3.44
C ASP A 106 -20.56 7.05 -2.63
N VAL A 107 -21.71 7.63 -2.97
CA VAL A 107 -22.23 8.83 -2.30
C VAL A 107 -22.57 8.58 -0.82
N ASP A 108 -22.88 7.34 -0.46
CA ASP A 108 -23.21 6.94 0.92
C ASP A 108 -21.97 6.50 1.72
N GLY A 109 -20.77 6.55 1.12
CA GLY A 109 -19.52 6.12 1.73
C GLY A 109 -19.33 4.59 1.74
N ARG A 110 -20.05 3.86 0.88
CA ARG A 110 -19.93 2.41 0.75
C ARG A 110 -18.94 2.05 -0.35
N PRO A 111 -18.22 0.91 -0.23
CA PRO A 111 -17.30 0.46 -1.26
C PRO A 111 -18.01 0.13 -2.58
N ARG A 112 -17.43 0.58 -3.70
CA ARG A 112 -17.98 0.35 -5.05
C ARG A 112 -17.48 -0.93 -5.73
N PHE A 113 -16.27 -1.39 -5.42
CA PHE A 113 -15.54 -2.35 -6.27
C PHE A 113 -15.24 -3.68 -5.57
N GLY A 114 -16.06 -4.08 -4.61
CA GLY A 114 -15.91 -5.35 -3.90
C GLY A 114 -14.75 -5.36 -2.90
N ALA A 115 -14.62 -6.48 -2.20
CA ALA A 115 -13.59 -6.66 -1.18
C ALA A 115 -12.22 -6.93 -1.80
N LYS A 116 -11.17 -6.34 -1.21
CA LYS A 116 -9.76 -6.50 -1.60
C LYS A 116 -8.91 -6.58 -0.34
N LYS A 117 -7.89 -7.43 -0.36
CA LYS A 117 -6.91 -7.41 0.73
C LYS A 117 -6.02 -6.16 0.62
N VAL A 118 -5.70 -5.55 1.76
CA VAL A 118 -4.68 -4.50 1.81
C VAL A 118 -3.59 -4.88 2.82
N LEU A 119 -2.36 -4.91 2.36
CA LEU A 119 -1.15 -5.09 3.18
C LEU A 119 -0.40 -3.77 3.25
N THR A 120 0.03 -3.38 4.44
CA THR A 120 0.86 -2.19 4.61
C THR A 120 2.29 -2.57 4.98
N VAL A 121 3.25 -1.81 4.49
CA VAL A 121 4.67 -1.96 4.76
C VAL A 121 5.21 -0.64 5.29
N TYR A 122 5.80 -0.66 6.47
CA TYR A 122 6.38 0.53 7.07
C TYR A 122 7.86 0.31 7.38
N SER A 123 8.67 1.33 7.18
CA SER A 123 10.05 1.39 7.69
C SER A 123 10.18 2.59 8.62
N GLN A 124 10.73 2.39 9.81
CA GLN A 124 10.83 3.38 10.86
C GLN A 124 12.22 3.40 11.49
N SER A 125 12.64 4.58 11.98
CA SER A 125 13.95 4.73 12.62
C SER A 125 14.03 4.10 14.02
N ILE A 126 12.90 3.92 14.67
CA ILE A 126 12.79 3.42 16.04
C ILE A 126 12.86 1.89 16.03
N ASP A 127 13.55 1.33 17.04
CA ASP A 127 13.79 -0.11 17.16
C ASP A 127 12.51 -0.88 17.52
N ASP A 128 11.71 -0.36 18.46
CA ASP A 128 10.45 -0.99 18.85
C ASP A 128 9.42 -0.93 17.72
N VAL A 129 9.11 -2.07 17.14
CA VAL A 129 8.15 -2.23 16.02
C VAL A 129 6.74 -1.80 16.38
N HIS A 130 6.40 -1.72 17.67
CA HIS A 130 5.07 -1.37 18.17
C HIS A 130 4.88 0.13 18.42
N THR A 131 5.93 0.93 18.27
CA THR A 131 5.88 2.39 18.54
C THR A 131 4.74 3.11 17.82
N TYR A 132 4.39 2.66 16.62
CA TYR A 132 3.36 3.30 15.79
C TYR A 132 2.10 2.46 15.60
N ASP A 133 1.85 1.43 16.41
CA ASP A 133 0.68 0.54 16.27
C ASP A 133 -0.63 1.32 16.27
N SER A 134 -0.81 2.28 17.17
CA SER A 134 -2.01 3.13 17.22
C SER A 134 -2.19 3.97 15.95
N TYR A 135 -1.10 4.40 15.31
CA TYR A 135 -1.16 5.10 14.04
C TYR A 135 -1.53 4.16 12.88
N TYR A 136 -1.02 2.94 12.89
CA TYR A 136 -1.35 1.93 11.89
C TYR A 136 -2.82 1.53 11.98
N GLU A 137 -3.32 1.28 13.19
CA GLU A 137 -4.72 0.97 13.45
C GLU A 137 -5.64 2.12 13.06
N TYR A 138 -5.29 3.37 13.44
CA TYR A 138 -6.03 4.56 13.05
C TYR A 138 -6.11 4.68 11.51
N THR A 139 -5.00 4.44 10.82
CA THR A 139 -4.98 4.48 9.36
C THR A 139 -5.84 3.35 8.76
N ALA A 140 -5.78 2.16 9.34
CA ALA A 140 -6.55 1.00 8.88
C ALA A 140 -8.05 1.16 9.08
N ALA A 141 -8.49 1.99 10.03
CA ALA A 141 -9.91 2.23 10.30
C ALA A 141 -10.70 2.78 9.09
N MET A 142 -10.00 3.42 8.12
CA MET A 142 -10.65 3.91 6.89
C MET A 142 -10.80 2.84 5.80
N TYR A 143 -10.06 1.74 5.87
CA TYR A 143 -10.00 0.74 4.80
C TYR A 143 -11.35 0.12 4.41
N PRO A 144 -12.25 -0.21 5.37
CA PRO A 144 -13.56 -0.77 5.03
C PRO A 144 -14.37 0.13 4.09
N SER A 145 -14.25 1.46 4.20
CA SER A 145 -14.94 2.41 3.31
C SER A 145 -14.49 2.30 1.85
N PHE A 146 -13.27 1.82 1.61
CA PHE A 146 -12.72 1.57 0.28
C PHE A 146 -12.97 0.14 -0.21
N GLY A 147 -13.55 -0.71 0.61
CA GLY A 147 -13.67 -2.15 0.37
C GLY A 147 -12.36 -2.90 0.66
N PHE A 148 -11.48 -2.33 1.46
CA PHE A 148 -10.23 -2.97 1.84
C PHE A 148 -10.39 -3.78 3.14
N GLU A 149 -9.94 -5.01 3.11
CA GLU A 149 -9.77 -5.87 4.27
C GLU A 149 -8.29 -5.86 4.67
N TRP A 150 -8.00 -5.29 5.83
CA TRP A 150 -6.62 -5.17 6.29
C TRP A 150 -6.02 -6.54 6.59
N ALA A 151 -4.97 -6.89 5.88
CA ALA A 151 -4.21 -8.13 6.03
C ALA A 151 -3.02 -8.00 7.01
N GLY A 152 -2.93 -6.85 7.70
CA GLY A 152 -1.86 -6.56 8.64
C GLY A 152 -0.80 -5.62 8.06
N ASN A 153 0.28 -5.47 8.82
CA ASN A 153 1.44 -4.67 8.44
C ASN A 153 2.75 -5.45 8.59
N ILE A 154 3.74 -5.04 7.82
CA ILE A 154 5.13 -5.45 7.96
C ILE A 154 5.92 -4.21 8.34
N VAL A 155 6.61 -4.24 9.46
CA VAL A 155 7.40 -3.11 9.97
C VAL A 155 8.87 -3.48 9.97
N CYS A 156 9.69 -2.62 9.34
CA CYS A 156 11.15 -2.67 9.43
C CYS A 156 11.60 -1.62 10.45
N PRO A 157 12.13 -2.03 11.60
CA PRO A 157 12.73 -1.12 12.56
C PRO A 157 14.13 -0.67 12.12
N ASN A 158 14.71 0.27 12.87
CA ASN A 158 16.09 0.74 12.67
C ASN A 158 16.42 1.21 11.24
N ALA A 159 15.43 1.70 10.51
CA ALA A 159 15.53 2.00 9.09
C ALA A 159 16.37 3.26 8.75
N ASN A 160 17.05 3.85 9.72
CA ASN A 160 18.13 4.81 9.47
C ASN A 160 19.33 4.15 8.77
N ASP A 161 19.62 2.89 9.12
CA ASP A 161 20.53 2.05 8.35
C ASP A 161 19.81 1.58 7.06
N PRO A 162 20.32 1.89 5.87
CA PRO A 162 19.67 1.52 4.61
C PRO A 162 19.59 0.01 4.36
N GLU A 163 20.41 -0.79 5.06
CA GLU A 163 20.49 -2.24 4.90
C GLU A 163 19.74 -3.02 6.02
N SER A 164 18.97 -2.36 6.88
CA SER A 164 18.28 -3.02 7.99
C SER A 164 17.37 -4.16 7.50
N ALA A 165 16.61 -3.94 6.44
CA ALA A 165 15.74 -4.98 5.87
C ALA A 165 16.54 -6.14 5.25
N ASP A 166 17.69 -5.85 4.64
CA ASP A 166 18.51 -6.88 4.00
C ASP A 166 19.19 -7.81 5.01
N ARG A 167 19.51 -7.29 6.19
CA ARG A 167 20.13 -8.07 7.26
C ARG A 167 19.13 -8.88 8.08
N ASP A 168 17.86 -8.53 8.06
CA ASP A 168 16.81 -9.21 8.81
C ASP A 168 16.21 -10.37 8.00
N ALA A 169 16.72 -11.58 8.24
CA ALA A 169 16.28 -12.78 7.53
C ALA A 169 14.81 -13.14 7.83
N GLU A 170 14.34 -12.89 9.06
CA GLU A 170 12.95 -13.18 9.43
C GLU A 170 11.98 -12.20 8.75
N LEU A 171 12.31 -10.92 8.75
CA LEU A 171 11.53 -9.90 8.05
C LEU A 171 11.42 -10.23 6.55
N LYS A 172 12.51 -10.66 5.91
CA LYS A 172 12.51 -11.07 4.50
C LYS A 172 11.60 -12.26 4.22
N ILE A 173 11.64 -13.27 5.08
CA ILE A 173 10.75 -14.44 4.98
C ILE A 173 9.29 -14.00 5.14
N ARG A 174 8.99 -13.20 6.15
CA ARG A 174 7.64 -12.67 6.37
C ARG A 174 7.13 -11.87 5.17
N ALA A 175 7.97 -11.04 4.58
CA ALA A 175 7.61 -10.25 3.39
C ALA A 175 7.27 -11.15 2.19
N TYR A 176 8.10 -12.14 1.91
CA TYR A 176 7.87 -13.10 0.83
C TYR A 176 6.59 -13.92 1.04
N GLU A 177 6.41 -14.49 2.24
CA GLU A 177 5.22 -15.31 2.57
C GLU A 177 3.93 -14.47 2.56
N ALA A 178 3.99 -13.18 2.96
CA ALA A 178 2.83 -12.29 2.84
C ALA A 178 2.43 -12.09 1.37
N GLY A 179 3.38 -11.89 0.46
CA GLY A 179 3.10 -11.79 -0.97
C GLY A 179 2.49 -13.07 -1.54
N LYS A 180 3.01 -14.22 -1.14
CA LYS A 180 2.46 -15.54 -1.51
C LYS A 180 1.04 -15.71 -0.97
N ALA A 181 0.76 -15.33 0.27
CA ALA A 181 -0.57 -15.41 0.86
C ALA A 181 -1.59 -14.54 0.09
N LEU A 182 -1.21 -13.32 -0.31
CA LEU A 182 -2.05 -12.47 -1.16
C LEU A 182 -2.36 -13.12 -2.51
N ALA A 183 -1.37 -13.77 -3.14
CA ALA A 183 -1.56 -14.47 -4.42
C ALA A 183 -2.49 -15.68 -4.29
N LEU A 184 -2.42 -16.41 -3.19
CA LEU A 184 -3.25 -17.59 -2.92
C LEU A 184 -4.63 -17.24 -2.36
N GLY A 185 -4.85 -16.00 -1.92
CA GLY A 185 -6.09 -15.57 -1.28
C GLY A 185 -6.28 -16.14 0.13
N THR A 186 -5.19 -16.56 0.78
CA THR A 186 -5.18 -17.05 2.17
C THR A 186 -5.02 -15.88 3.15
N ALA A 187 -5.35 -16.11 4.43
CA ALA A 187 -5.00 -15.15 5.48
C ALA A 187 -3.46 -15.06 5.55
N GLY A 188 -2.91 -13.84 5.55
CA GLY A 188 -1.50 -13.62 5.84
C GLY A 188 -1.18 -14.11 7.25
N ALA A 189 0.05 -14.59 7.44
CA ALA A 189 0.57 -14.96 8.74
C ALA A 189 0.91 -13.72 9.58
#